data_5f3bd161aef786afb55f788aec0a4945
#
_entry.id   5f3bd161aef786afb55f788aec0a4945
#
_cell.length_a   1.000
_cell.length_b   1.000
_cell.length_c   1.000
_cell.angle_alpha   90.00
_cell.angle_beta   90.00
_cell.angle_gamma   90.00
#
_symmetry.space_group_name_H-M   'P 1'
#
loop_
_entity.id
_entity.type
_entity.pdbx_description
1 polymer ?
#
loop_
_entity_poly.entity_id
_entity_poly.type
_entity_poly.pdbx_seq_one_letter_code
_entity_poly.pdbx_strand_id
1 'polypeptide(L)'
;MTREARGKRPESGSGCDNLAVDGVVAGGAPASVNGPNEDGMTMLEKPLVSEFSHVNPGDTPWRSDGLRDFFLYRDLGVAGATGGRVIAQLVKANEAPEKGTGWHRHEAEFHIVFMTKGWAKFMYENEEHLVSAGDCVHQRPGIQHYLFDYSPDMEYLEVVGPADFGTVDLAEGPCAVPAPAPWTKS
;
A
#
# COMPACT_ATOMS: atom_id res chain seq x y z
N MET A 1 30.23 -23.32 20.79
CA MET A 1 29.14 -23.27 19.78
C MET A 1 27.83 -23.10 20.52
N THR A 2 27.43 -21.89 20.79
CA THR A 2 26.21 -21.52 21.52
C THR A 2 25.20 -20.98 20.54
N ARG A 3 24.05 -21.67 20.39
CA ARG A 3 22.90 -21.25 19.60
C ARG A 3 22.20 -20.10 20.31
N GLU A 4 22.24 -18.91 19.75
CA GLU A 4 21.40 -17.80 20.18
C GLU A 4 19.92 -18.09 19.84
N ALA A 5 19.10 -17.95 20.86
CA ALA A 5 17.65 -18.13 20.76
C ALA A 5 17.04 -16.94 19.99
N ARG A 6 16.31 -17.21 18.92
CA ARG A 6 15.43 -16.24 18.26
C ARG A 6 14.37 -15.77 19.27
N GLY A 7 14.40 -14.47 19.56
CA GLY A 7 13.37 -13.82 20.37
C GLY A 7 11.99 -13.98 19.71
N LYS A 8 11.00 -14.39 20.50
CA LYS A 8 9.58 -14.41 20.11
C LYS A 8 9.14 -13.00 19.73
N ARG A 9 8.50 -12.85 18.58
CA ARG A 9 7.75 -11.62 18.24
C ARG A 9 6.67 -11.41 19.29
N PRO A 10 6.39 -10.18 19.73
CA PRO A 10 5.22 -9.91 20.57
C PRO A 10 3.95 -10.25 19.78
N GLU A 11 3.03 -10.92 20.43
CA GLU A 11 1.70 -11.22 19.87
C GLU A 11 0.95 -9.89 19.68
N SER A 12 0.49 -9.63 18.45
CA SER A 12 -0.33 -8.49 18.10
C SER A 12 -1.70 -8.65 18.75
N GLY A 13 -1.90 -8.01 19.87
CA GLY A 13 -3.18 -8.01 20.56
C GLY A 13 -3.85 -6.67 20.43
N SER A 14 -4.75 -6.51 19.52
CA SER A 14 -6.05 -5.84 19.63
C SER A 14 -6.74 -5.89 18.27
N GLY A 15 -7.39 -7.03 18.00
CA GLY A 15 -8.39 -7.09 16.94
C GLY A 15 -9.54 -6.15 17.28
N CYS A 16 -10.12 -5.51 16.27
CA CYS A 16 -11.37 -4.78 16.45
C CYS A 16 -12.41 -5.73 17.01
N ASP A 17 -12.97 -5.43 18.17
CA ASP A 17 -14.00 -6.26 18.81
C ASP A 17 -15.18 -6.45 17.85
N ASN A 18 -15.47 -7.70 17.52
CA ASN A 18 -16.63 -8.08 16.71
C ASN A 18 -17.92 -7.72 17.45
N LEU A 19 -18.56 -6.64 17.02
CA LEU A 19 -19.99 -6.45 17.30
C LEU A 19 -20.77 -7.45 16.44
N ALA A 20 -21.17 -8.56 17.05
CA ALA A 20 -22.06 -9.54 16.46
C ALA A 20 -23.41 -8.87 16.18
N VAL A 21 -23.75 -8.69 14.92
CA VAL A 21 -25.11 -8.44 14.47
C VAL A 21 -25.63 -9.74 13.86
N ASP A 22 -26.50 -10.44 14.60
CA ASP A 22 -27.37 -11.50 14.08
C ASP A 22 -28.27 -10.92 12.99
N GLY A 23 -28.17 -11.42 11.76
CA GLY A 23 -29.08 -10.99 10.70
C GLY A 23 -28.85 -11.67 9.36
N VAL A 24 -29.51 -12.81 9.16
CA VAL A 24 -30.07 -13.34 7.90
C VAL A 24 -29.15 -13.39 6.67
N VAL A 25 -28.72 -14.60 6.35
CA VAL A 25 -28.08 -15.00 5.09
C VAL A 25 -29.10 -14.94 3.94
N ALA A 26 -29.04 -13.93 3.10
CA ALA A 26 -29.58 -13.99 1.76
C ALA A 26 -28.41 -14.25 0.80
N GLY A 27 -28.45 -15.38 0.09
CA GLY A 27 -27.45 -15.78 -0.88
C GLY A 27 -27.36 -14.75 -2.02
N GLY A 28 -26.38 -13.87 -1.93
CA GLY A 28 -25.94 -13.03 -3.02
C GLY A 28 -24.89 -13.78 -3.83
N ALA A 29 -25.09 -13.89 -5.15
CA ALA A 29 -24.06 -14.33 -6.08
C ALA A 29 -22.76 -13.52 -5.85
N PRO A 30 -21.55 -14.10 -6.09
CA PRO A 30 -20.31 -13.36 -5.92
C PRO A 30 -20.39 -12.13 -6.83
N ALA A 31 -20.17 -10.97 -6.22
CA ALA A 31 -20.05 -9.72 -6.97
C ALA A 31 -19.01 -9.93 -8.06
N SER A 32 -19.36 -9.61 -9.29
CA SER A 32 -18.48 -9.70 -10.44
C SER A 32 -17.23 -8.89 -10.16
N VAL A 33 -16.10 -9.57 -10.10
CA VAL A 33 -14.79 -8.96 -9.96
C VAL A 33 -14.51 -8.23 -11.26
N ASN A 34 -14.27 -6.93 -11.17
CA ASN A 34 -13.69 -6.09 -12.21
C ASN A 34 -14.57 -5.78 -13.43
N GLY A 35 -15.42 -4.77 -13.30
CA GLY A 35 -15.67 -3.90 -14.44
C GLY A 35 -14.43 -3.02 -14.68
N PRO A 36 -14.08 -2.68 -15.94
CA PRO A 36 -13.03 -1.71 -16.19
C PRO A 36 -13.38 -0.39 -15.49
N ASN A 37 -12.38 0.28 -14.92
CA ASN A 37 -12.54 1.69 -14.51
C ASN A 37 -13.15 2.44 -15.69
N GLU A 38 -14.12 3.30 -15.47
CA GLU A 38 -14.88 3.95 -16.56
C GLU A 38 -14.00 4.69 -17.58
N ASP A 39 -12.70 4.89 -17.28
CA ASP A 39 -11.71 5.54 -18.14
C ASP A 39 -10.37 4.78 -18.26
N GLY A 40 -10.21 3.60 -17.68
CA GLY A 40 -8.91 2.87 -17.63
C GLY A 40 -8.93 1.52 -18.33
N MET A 41 -7.95 1.29 -19.21
CA MET A 41 -7.69 -0.03 -19.77
C MET A 41 -7.10 -0.95 -18.72
N THR A 42 -7.56 -2.20 -18.66
CA THR A 42 -6.93 -3.25 -17.86
C THR A 42 -5.47 -3.46 -18.31
N MET A 43 -4.67 -4.08 -17.45
CA MET A 43 -3.27 -4.39 -17.77
C MET A 43 -3.13 -5.26 -19.03
N LEU A 44 -4.10 -6.15 -19.29
CA LEU A 44 -4.12 -7.02 -20.45
C LEU A 44 -4.51 -6.30 -21.74
N GLU A 45 -5.30 -5.23 -21.66
CA GLU A 45 -5.74 -4.42 -22.80
C GLU A 45 -4.68 -3.41 -23.25
N LYS A 46 -3.74 -3.07 -22.35
CA LYS A 46 -2.63 -2.19 -22.70
C LYS A 46 -1.69 -2.87 -23.71
N PRO A 47 -1.08 -2.11 -24.63
CA PRO A 47 -0.12 -2.65 -25.59
C PRO A 47 1.00 -3.43 -24.90
N LEU A 48 1.38 -4.57 -25.47
CA LEU A 48 2.54 -5.31 -25.01
C LEU A 48 3.81 -4.59 -25.47
N VAL A 49 4.19 -3.58 -24.71
CA VAL A 49 5.47 -2.89 -24.84
C VAL A 49 6.42 -3.49 -23.79
N SER A 50 7.65 -3.79 -24.18
CA SER A 50 8.69 -4.27 -23.27
C SER A 50 10.02 -3.72 -23.73
N GLU A 51 10.43 -2.62 -23.13
CA GLU A 51 11.69 -1.97 -23.38
C GLU A 51 12.65 -2.18 -22.21
N PHE A 52 13.95 -2.20 -22.49
CA PHE A 52 14.95 -2.18 -21.43
C PHE A 52 14.93 -0.80 -20.76
N SER A 53 14.88 -0.78 -19.44
CA SER A 53 14.96 0.43 -18.63
C SER A 53 15.99 0.25 -17.53
N HIS A 54 16.84 1.27 -17.34
CA HIS A 54 17.79 1.32 -16.24
C HIS A 54 17.82 2.77 -15.71
N VAL A 55 17.25 2.96 -14.52
CA VAL A 55 17.14 4.26 -13.85
C VAL A 55 18.08 4.31 -12.65
N ASN A 56 19.05 5.22 -12.68
CA ASN A 56 19.94 5.47 -11.54
C ASN A 56 19.30 6.44 -10.54
N PRO A 57 19.77 6.49 -9.28
CA PRO A 57 19.25 7.41 -8.28
C PRO A 57 19.24 8.89 -8.65
N GLY A 58 20.14 9.32 -9.54
CA GLY A 58 20.22 10.71 -10.03
C GLY A 58 19.32 11.04 -11.22
N ASP A 59 18.73 10.03 -11.88
CA ASP A 59 17.99 10.24 -13.13
C ASP A 59 16.56 10.73 -12.88
N THR A 60 15.96 10.35 -11.73
CA THR A 60 14.60 10.74 -11.35
C THR A 60 14.59 11.40 -9.97
N PRO A 61 14.03 12.62 -9.86
CA PRO A 61 13.94 13.33 -8.59
C PRO A 61 12.87 12.72 -7.69
N TRP A 62 13.01 12.94 -6.38
CA TRP A 62 11.91 12.78 -5.44
C TRP A 62 10.89 13.90 -5.64
N ARG A 63 9.61 13.57 -5.64
CA ARG A 63 8.48 14.48 -5.85
C ARG A 63 7.44 14.31 -4.75
N SER A 64 6.74 15.40 -4.39
CA SER A 64 5.63 15.42 -3.43
C SER A 64 4.25 15.51 -4.10
N ASP A 65 4.19 15.42 -5.43
CA ASP A 65 2.96 15.51 -6.24
C ASP A 65 2.31 14.13 -6.53
N GLY A 66 2.62 13.13 -5.70
CA GLY A 66 2.00 11.81 -5.78
C GLY A 66 0.66 11.72 -5.05
N LEU A 67 0.22 10.50 -4.73
CA LEU A 67 -1.08 10.22 -4.12
C LEU A 67 -1.30 10.94 -2.77
N ARG A 68 -0.24 11.12 -1.97
CA ARG A 68 -0.27 11.82 -0.68
C ARG A 68 0.90 12.80 -0.59
N ASP A 69 0.64 14.04 -0.24
CA ASP A 69 1.60 15.15 -0.19
C ASP A 69 2.62 15.04 0.97
N PHE A 70 2.30 14.26 1.99
CA PHE A 70 3.20 13.95 3.10
C PHE A 70 4.18 12.81 2.82
N PHE A 71 4.16 12.25 1.61
CA PHE A 71 5.16 11.31 1.10
C PHE A 71 5.95 11.91 -0.06
N LEU A 72 7.14 11.37 -0.27
CA LEU A 72 7.91 11.61 -1.49
C LEU A 72 7.93 10.35 -2.34
N TYR A 73 7.77 10.54 -3.63
CA TYR A 73 7.72 9.49 -4.65
C TYR A 73 8.87 9.63 -5.61
N ARG A 74 9.44 8.51 -6.06
CA ARG A 74 10.46 8.48 -7.11
C ARG A 74 10.14 7.40 -8.11
N ASP A 75 9.88 7.80 -9.34
CA ASP A 75 9.63 6.89 -10.47
C ASP A 75 10.89 6.10 -10.81
N LEU A 76 10.73 4.80 -11.08
CA LEU A 76 11.79 3.89 -11.52
C LEU A 76 11.73 3.57 -13.02
N GLY A 77 10.94 4.32 -13.80
CA GLY A 77 10.90 4.25 -15.26
C GLY A 77 10.19 3.02 -15.84
N VAL A 78 9.54 2.21 -14.99
CA VAL A 78 8.92 0.95 -15.43
C VAL A 78 7.64 1.20 -16.22
N ALA A 79 6.87 2.25 -15.89
CA ALA A 79 5.62 2.56 -16.57
C ALA A 79 5.85 2.84 -18.07
N GLY A 80 6.84 3.67 -18.40
CA GLY A 80 7.22 3.92 -19.80
C GLY A 80 7.69 2.66 -20.51
N ALA A 81 8.59 1.90 -19.89
CA ALA A 81 9.16 0.69 -20.46
C ALA A 81 8.13 -0.44 -20.69
N THR A 82 6.99 -0.40 -20.01
CA THR A 82 5.92 -1.41 -20.12
C THR A 82 4.66 -0.91 -20.81
N GLY A 83 4.69 0.29 -21.43
CA GLY A 83 3.50 0.87 -22.05
C GLY A 83 2.36 1.11 -21.07
N GLY A 84 2.66 1.48 -19.83
CA GLY A 84 1.68 1.75 -18.78
C GLY A 84 1.07 0.50 -18.12
N ARG A 85 1.62 -0.69 -18.39
CA ARG A 85 1.10 -1.93 -17.77
C ARG A 85 1.47 -2.04 -16.30
N VAL A 86 2.64 -1.54 -15.91
CA VAL A 86 3.13 -1.61 -14.53
C VAL A 86 3.83 -0.30 -14.20
N ILE A 87 3.58 0.22 -13.00
CA ILE A 87 4.44 1.23 -12.39
C ILE A 87 5.28 0.60 -11.29
N ALA A 88 6.53 1.03 -11.18
CA ALA A 88 7.36 0.79 -10.00
C ALA A 88 7.91 2.12 -9.52
N GLN A 89 7.78 2.38 -8.23
CA GLN A 89 8.25 3.61 -7.61
C GLN A 89 8.75 3.36 -6.19
N LEU A 90 9.65 4.22 -5.73
CA LEU A 90 9.98 4.30 -4.31
C LEU A 90 9.08 5.34 -3.65
N VAL A 91 8.60 5.02 -2.48
CA VAL A 91 7.82 5.91 -1.61
C VAL A 91 8.53 6.04 -0.29
N LYS A 92 8.69 7.26 0.22
CA LYS A 92 9.29 7.48 1.54
C LYS A 92 8.56 8.55 2.34
N ALA A 93 8.72 8.47 3.65
CA ALA A 93 8.24 9.47 4.57
C ALA A 93 8.89 10.83 4.30
N ASN A 94 8.08 11.90 4.32
CA ASN A 94 8.52 13.29 4.23
C ASN A 94 8.12 14.07 5.49
N GLU A 95 6.96 13.75 6.06
CA GLU A 95 6.40 14.38 7.25
C GLU A 95 5.91 13.32 8.23
N ALA A 96 5.70 13.72 9.48
CA ALA A 96 5.17 12.84 10.51
C ALA A 96 3.71 12.41 10.19
N PRO A 97 3.28 11.23 10.62
CA PRO A 97 1.93 10.72 10.33
C PRO A 97 0.86 11.40 11.19
N GLU A 98 0.57 12.69 10.94
CA GLU A 98 -0.44 13.41 11.71
C GLU A 98 -1.85 12.86 11.53
N LYS A 99 -2.18 12.42 10.31
CA LYS A 99 -3.53 11.96 9.93
C LYS A 99 -3.55 10.62 9.20
N GLY A 100 -2.39 10.11 8.76
CA GLY A 100 -2.30 8.93 7.90
C GLY A 100 -2.96 9.14 6.53
N THR A 101 -3.15 8.03 5.79
CA THR A 101 -3.64 8.10 4.40
C THR A 101 -5.16 8.24 4.26
N GLY A 102 -5.92 8.04 5.32
CA GLY A 102 -7.36 7.80 5.23
C GLY A 102 -7.66 6.37 4.74
N TRP A 103 -8.89 5.91 5.01
CA TRP A 103 -9.37 4.66 4.43
C TRP A 103 -9.54 4.82 2.92
N HIS A 104 -8.97 3.89 2.17
CA HIS A 104 -9.07 3.87 0.72
C HIS A 104 -8.87 2.46 0.17
N ARG A 105 -9.11 2.31 -1.12
CA ARG A 105 -8.77 1.11 -1.90
C ARG A 105 -8.21 1.53 -3.25
N HIS A 106 -7.40 0.67 -3.83
CA HIS A 106 -6.91 0.87 -5.19
C HIS A 106 -7.68 0.00 -6.18
N GLU A 107 -7.97 0.57 -7.33
CA GLU A 107 -8.55 -0.12 -8.49
C GLU A 107 -7.39 -0.67 -9.35
N ALA A 108 -6.61 -1.53 -8.74
CA ALA A 108 -5.45 -2.18 -9.32
C ALA A 108 -5.69 -3.68 -9.50
N GLU A 109 -5.09 -4.28 -10.52
CA GLU A 109 -5.14 -5.73 -10.75
C GLU A 109 -4.17 -6.49 -9.84
N PHE A 110 -3.06 -5.87 -9.47
CA PHE A 110 -2.17 -6.28 -8.38
C PHE A 110 -1.46 -5.07 -7.79
N HIS A 111 -1.06 -5.19 -6.53
CA HIS A 111 -0.29 -4.18 -5.82
C HIS A 111 0.66 -4.85 -4.83
N ILE A 112 1.94 -4.58 -4.95
CA ILE A 112 2.99 -5.11 -4.08
C ILE A 112 3.70 -3.96 -3.39
N VAL A 113 3.88 -4.08 -2.09
CA VAL A 113 4.69 -3.19 -1.25
C VAL A 113 5.83 -4.02 -0.67
N PHE A 114 7.07 -3.62 -0.92
CA PHE A 114 8.26 -4.21 -0.31
C PHE A 114 8.98 -3.15 0.52
N MET A 115 8.97 -3.31 1.84
CA MET A 115 9.60 -2.37 2.75
C MET A 115 11.13 -2.45 2.65
N THR A 116 11.77 -1.35 2.24
CA THR A 116 13.23 -1.28 2.07
C THR A 116 13.93 -0.73 3.30
N LYS A 117 13.28 0.21 4.03
CA LYS A 117 13.79 0.81 5.26
C LYS A 117 12.68 1.12 6.24
N GLY A 118 13.04 1.18 7.52
CA GLY A 118 12.13 1.56 8.58
C GLY A 118 10.96 0.59 8.72
N TRP A 119 9.81 1.14 9.06
CA TRP A 119 8.57 0.39 9.25
C TRP A 119 7.35 1.28 8.99
N ALA A 120 6.21 0.62 8.69
CA ALA A 120 4.90 1.25 8.63
C ALA A 120 3.84 0.35 9.26
N LYS A 121 2.78 0.96 9.84
CA LYS A 121 1.61 0.26 10.34
C LYS A 121 0.42 0.55 9.43
N PHE A 122 -0.20 -0.52 9.02
CA PHE A 122 -1.38 -0.50 8.19
C PHE A 122 -2.56 -1.14 8.92
N MET A 123 -3.73 -0.62 8.68
CA MET A 123 -4.96 -1.39 8.79
C MET A 123 -5.26 -1.98 7.42
N TYR A 124 -5.39 -3.28 7.34
CA TYR A 124 -5.97 -4.00 6.20
C TYR A 124 -7.30 -4.60 6.66
N GLU A 125 -8.40 -4.02 6.19
CA GLU A 125 -9.73 -4.34 6.69
C GLU A 125 -9.80 -4.17 8.23
N ASN A 126 -9.97 -5.24 9.00
CA ASN A 126 -10.09 -5.20 10.46
C ASN A 126 -8.80 -5.54 11.22
N GLU A 127 -7.67 -5.69 10.51
CA GLU A 127 -6.43 -6.19 11.11
C GLU A 127 -5.30 -5.15 11.01
N GLU A 128 -4.61 -4.93 12.12
CA GLU A 128 -3.38 -4.13 12.16
C GLU A 128 -2.18 -4.97 11.74
N HIS A 129 -1.38 -4.45 10.82
CA HIS A 129 -0.15 -5.06 10.35
C HIS A 129 1.03 -4.11 10.51
N LEU A 130 2.05 -4.56 11.23
CA LEU A 130 3.37 -3.91 11.24
C LEU A 130 4.21 -4.49 10.10
N VAL A 131 4.55 -3.65 9.15
CA VAL A 131 5.40 -3.98 8.00
C VAL A 131 6.75 -3.35 8.20
N SER A 132 7.79 -4.16 8.29
CA SER A 132 9.17 -3.74 8.59
C SER A 132 10.10 -4.01 7.42
N ALA A 133 11.27 -3.38 7.41
CA ALA A 133 12.28 -3.59 6.37
C ALA A 133 12.53 -5.08 6.09
N GLY A 134 12.39 -5.48 4.82
CA GLY A 134 12.46 -6.86 4.34
C GLY A 134 11.11 -7.57 4.21
N ASP A 135 10.02 -7.00 4.74
CA ASP A 135 8.68 -7.55 4.57
C ASP A 135 8.11 -7.21 3.18
N CYS A 136 7.34 -8.14 2.63
CA CYS A 136 6.60 -7.98 1.38
C CYS A 136 5.10 -8.17 1.63
N VAL A 137 4.30 -7.22 1.18
CA VAL A 137 2.84 -7.27 1.25
C VAL A 137 2.27 -7.30 -0.16
N HIS A 138 1.40 -8.26 -0.44
CA HIS A 138 0.53 -8.23 -1.61
C HIS A 138 -0.82 -7.67 -1.19
N GLN A 139 -1.15 -6.50 -1.67
CA GLN A 139 -2.48 -5.90 -1.50
C GLN A 139 -3.38 -6.43 -2.61
N ARG A 140 -4.32 -7.31 -2.25
CA ARG A 140 -5.27 -7.85 -3.23
C ARG A 140 -6.14 -6.74 -3.83
N PRO A 141 -6.63 -6.89 -5.06
CA PRO A 141 -7.54 -5.93 -5.67
C PRO A 141 -8.70 -5.53 -4.74
N GLY A 142 -8.90 -4.22 -4.60
CA GLY A 142 -10.01 -3.66 -3.82
C GLY A 142 -9.92 -3.80 -2.30
N ILE A 143 -8.82 -4.30 -1.74
CA ILE A 143 -8.65 -4.36 -0.28
C ILE A 143 -8.72 -2.95 0.33
N GLN A 144 -9.59 -2.77 1.32
CA GLN A 144 -9.67 -1.52 2.06
C GLN A 144 -8.50 -1.44 3.05
N HIS A 145 -7.77 -0.35 3.00
CA HIS A 145 -6.60 -0.19 3.86
C HIS A 145 -6.35 1.26 4.26
N TYR A 146 -5.53 1.42 5.28
CA TYR A 146 -5.16 2.70 5.87
C TYR A 146 -3.74 2.61 6.41
N LEU A 147 -2.79 3.38 5.89
CA LEU A 147 -1.48 3.56 6.49
C LEU A 147 -1.58 4.69 7.51
N PHE A 148 -1.41 4.39 8.81
CA PHE A 148 -1.69 5.34 9.88
C PHE A 148 -0.48 5.74 10.72
N ASP A 149 0.60 4.94 10.69
CA ASP A 149 1.80 5.21 11.46
C ASP A 149 3.05 4.69 10.72
N TYR A 150 4.17 5.39 10.82
CA TYR A 150 5.40 5.00 10.15
C TYR A 150 6.64 5.68 10.76
N SER A 151 7.81 5.05 10.58
CA SER A 151 9.07 5.61 11.04
C SER A 151 9.55 6.78 10.16
N PRO A 152 10.38 7.70 10.71
CA PRO A 152 10.95 8.80 9.94
C PRO A 152 11.76 8.40 8.72
N ASP A 153 12.36 7.20 8.76
CA ASP A 153 13.18 6.62 7.70
C ASP A 153 12.43 5.61 6.82
N MET A 154 11.10 5.53 6.97
CA MET A 154 10.27 4.64 6.15
C MET A 154 10.53 4.86 4.66
N GLU A 155 10.86 3.79 3.97
CA GLU A 155 10.97 3.73 2.52
C GLU A 155 10.53 2.36 2.03
N TYR A 156 9.68 2.31 0.99
CA TYR A 156 9.27 1.07 0.37
C TYR A 156 9.26 1.17 -1.15
N LEU A 157 9.46 0.02 -1.81
CA LEU A 157 9.18 -0.17 -3.21
C LEU A 157 7.71 -0.50 -3.37
N GLU A 158 7.03 0.22 -4.24
CA GLU A 158 5.66 -0.03 -4.67
C GLU A 158 5.66 -0.47 -6.13
N VAL A 159 4.96 -1.58 -6.42
CA VAL A 159 4.77 -2.10 -7.78
C VAL A 159 3.29 -2.34 -8.00
N VAL A 160 2.70 -1.66 -8.96
CA VAL A 160 1.25 -1.68 -9.21
C VAL A 160 0.97 -1.89 -10.70
N GLY A 161 -0.05 -2.62 -11.00
CA GLY A 161 -0.61 -2.78 -12.35
C GLY A 161 -2.13 -2.62 -12.35
N PRO A 162 -2.66 -1.86 -13.33
CA PRO A 162 -1.98 -1.01 -14.32
C PRO A 162 -1.33 0.23 -13.69
N ALA A 163 -0.46 0.93 -14.43
CA ALA A 163 0.27 2.10 -13.93
C ALA A 163 -0.62 3.31 -13.61
N ASP A 164 -1.75 3.41 -14.26
CA ASP A 164 -2.78 4.45 -14.11
C ASP A 164 -3.94 4.01 -13.22
N PHE A 165 -3.67 3.10 -12.27
CA PHE A 165 -4.68 2.61 -11.34
C PHE A 165 -5.41 3.74 -10.60
N GLY A 166 -6.72 3.56 -10.40
CA GLY A 166 -7.55 4.47 -9.63
C GLY A 166 -7.37 4.28 -8.12
N THR A 167 -7.67 5.33 -7.37
CA THR A 167 -7.80 5.29 -5.90
C THR A 167 -9.15 5.82 -5.49
N VAL A 168 -9.87 5.06 -4.68
CA VAL A 168 -11.16 5.44 -4.12
C VAL A 168 -11.01 5.69 -2.63
N ASP A 169 -11.09 6.96 -2.22
CA ASP A 169 -11.14 7.32 -0.81
C ASP A 169 -12.51 6.96 -0.21
N LEU A 170 -12.49 6.42 1.00
CA LEU A 170 -13.68 5.97 1.71
C LEU A 170 -13.95 6.92 2.89
N ALA A 171 -15.19 7.36 3.03
CA ALA A 171 -15.59 8.23 4.14
C ALA A 171 -15.47 7.53 5.51
N GLU A 172 -15.71 6.23 5.54
CA GLU A 172 -15.61 5.38 6.70
C GLU A 172 -14.95 4.06 6.32
N GLY A 173 -14.21 3.48 7.25
CA GLY A 173 -13.61 2.15 7.09
C GLY A 173 -14.27 1.10 7.97
N PRO A 174 -13.84 -0.15 7.86
CA PRO A 174 -14.46 -1.26 8.58
C PRO A 174 -14.24 -1.19 10.11
N CYS A 175 -13.25 -0.45 10.58
CA CYS A 175 -13.00 -0.28 12.01
C CYS A 175 -12.30 1.05 12.33
N ALA A 176 -12.22 1.38 13.63
CA ALA A 176 -11.45 2.51 14.10
C ALA A 176 -9.94 2.30 13.89
N VAL A 177 -9.24 3.35 13.54
CA VAL A 177 -7.79 3.34 13.32
C VAL A 177 -7.09 3.86 14.57
N PRO A 178 -6.03 3.19 15.06
CA PRO A 178 -5.22 3.70 16.15
C PRO A 178 -4.58 5.06 15.81
N ALA A 179 -4.35 5.89 16.81
CA ALA A 179 -3.61 7.14 16.62
C ALA A 179 -2.13 6.83 16.30
N PRO A 180 -1.51 7.58 15.38
CA PRO A 180 -0.09 7.43 15.12
C PRO A 180 0.76 7.87 16.32
N ALA A 181 1.94 7.31 16.44
CA ALA A 181 2.92 7.75 17.43
C ALA A 181 3.62 9.04 16.93
N PRO A 182 3.74 10.09 17.74
CA PRO A 182 4.46 11.29 17.33
C PRO A 182 5.95 10.98 17.16
N TRP A 183 6.55 11.52 16.11
CA TRP A 183 8.00 11.43 15.97
C TRP A 183 8.68 12.21 17.09
N THR A 184 9.54 11.56 17.82
CA THR A 184 10.41 12.26 18.79
C THR A 184 11.46 13.03 18.01
N LYS A 185 11.45 14.37 18.17
CA LYS A 185 12.55 15.19 17.63
C LYS A 185 13.81 14.80 18.39
N SER A 186 14.74 14.16 17.69
CA SER A 186 16.11 13.90 18.17
C SER A 186 16.94 15.19 18.18
#